data_824075747ad31caa3377312d39c45fd0
#
_entry.id   824075747ad31caa3377312d39c45fd0
#
_cell.length_a   1.000
_cell.length_b   1.000
_cell.length_c   1.000
_cell.angle_alpha   90.00
_cell.angle_beta   90.00
_cell.angle_gamma   90.00
#
_symmetry.space_group_name_H-M   'P 1'
#
loop_
_entity.id
_entity.type
_entity.pdbx_description
1 polymer ?
#
loop_
_entity_poly.entity_id
_entity_poly.type
_entity_poly.pdbx_seq_one_letter_code
_entity_poly.pdbx_strand_id
1 'polypeptide(L)'
;LVEEVYSLIEPFAGYGFNKAHAVSYALISYWTAYFKANFPEEYLVCLLNAYGQNADRARTAVAECRRLKIPVLPPDLLKSQPGYAIEQLDDNRMALRIGLGSIKNVGTGVVEEFIKSKTQLDDEPATVEDLARGADLSGLNRKTLESLIMAGALDQYGDRGALLDAIERIQSVAH
;
A
#
# COMPACT_ATOMS: atom_id res chain seq x y z
N LEU A 1 -20.96 -44.91 30.65
CA LEU A 1 -20.31 -43.59 30.46
C LEU A 1 -19.21 -43.64 29.36
N VAL A 2 -18.21 -44.55 29.44
CA VAL A 2 -17.14 -44.65 28.42
C VAL A 2 -17.72 -45.09 27.06
N GLU A 3 -18.53 -46.13 27.03
CA GLU A 3 -19.20 -46.62 25.82
C GLU A 3 -20.18 -45.55 25.23
N GLU A 4 -20.90 -44.82 26.07
CA GLU A 4 -21.77 -43.73 25.66
C GLU A 4 -20.95 -42.59 24.99
N VAL A 5 -19.84 -42.19 25.58
CA VAL A 5 -18.94 -41.19 24.99
C VAL A 5 -18.34 -41.70 23.67
N TYR A 6 -17.93 -42.97 23.62
CA TYR A 6 -17.36 -43.54 22.39
C TYR A 6 -18.42 -43.59 21.27
N SER A 7 -19.67 -43.97 21.56
CA SER A 7 -20.75 -44.01 20.57
C SER A 7 -21.11 -42.62 20.02
N LEU A 8 -20.83 -41.54 20.77
CA LEU A 8 -20.99 -40.17 20.29
C LEU A 8 -19.87 -39.73 19.39
N ILE A 9 -18.66 -40.30 19.55
CA ILE A 9 -17.46 -39.95 18.76
C ILE A 9 -17.38 -40.82 17.49
N GLU A 10 -17.84 -42.07 17.52
CA GLU A 10 -17.74 -43.03 16.41
C GLU A 10 -18.35 -42.49 15.08
N PRO A 11 -19.52 -41.80 15.05
CA PRO A 11 -20.06 -41.19 13.82
C PRO A 11 -19.12 -40.14 13.19
N PHE A 12 -18.27 -39.50 14.00
CA PHE A 12 -17.30 -38.52 13.52
C PHE A 12 -15.99 -39.15 13.04
N ALA A 13 -15.71 -40.41 13.33
CA ALA A 13 -14.49 -41.09 12.94
C ALA A 13 -14.31 -41.13 11.41
N GLY A 14 -15.39 -41.27 10.65
CA GLY A 14 -15.40 -41.17 9.18
C GLY A 14 -15.23 -39.77 8.63
N TYR A 15 -15.39 -38.72 9.46
CA TYR A 15 -15.26 -37.31 9.09
C TYR A 15 -14.16 -36.57 9.85
N GLY A 16 -13.31 -37.32 10.56
CA GLY A 16 -12.26 -36.75 11.40
C GLY A 16 -11.21 -35.92 10.66
N PHE A 17 -11.13 -36.06 9.34
CA PHE A 17 -10.34 -35.20 8.46
C PHE A 17 -11.21 -34.67 7.31
N ASN A 18 -11.42 -33.36 7.27
CA ASN A 18 -12.17 -32.72 6.18
C ASN A 18 -11.30 -32.62 4.91
N LYS A 19 -11.26 -33.69 4.14
CA LYS A 19 -10.46 -33.81 2.91
C LYS A 19 -10.82 -32.69 1.90
N ALA A 20 -12.10 -32.38 1.72
CA ALA A 20 -12.53 -31.33 0.77
C ALA A 20 -12.00 -29.96 1.18
N HIS A 21 -12.09 -29.60 2.46
CA HIS A 21 -11.51 -28.38 3.00
C HIS A 21 -9.99 -28.35 2.84
N ALA A 22 -9.32 -29.44 3.21
CA ALA A 22 -7.86 -29.52 3.10
C ALA A 22 -7.37 -29.40 1.65
N VAL A 23 -8.05 -30.02 0.68
CA VAL A 23 -7.71 -29.92 -0.75
C VAL A 23 -7.92 -28.49 -1.25
N SER A 24 -9.00 -27.84 -0.87
CA SER A 24 -9.28 -26.46 -1.28
C SER A 24 -8.20 -25.49 -0.76
N TYR A 25 -7.82 -25.61 0.52
CA TYR A 25 -6.73 -24.80 1.09
C TYR A 25 -5.36 -25.13 0.50
N ALA A 26 -5.08 -26.40 0.23
CA ALA A 26 -3.83 -26.80 -0.42
C ALA A 26 -3.72 -26.21 -1.83
N LEU A 27 -4.82 -26.14 -2.57
CA LEU A 27 -4.86 -25.49 -3.90
C LEU A 27 -4.57 -23.99 -3.81
N ILE A 28 -5.19 -23.27 -2.86
CA ILE A 28 -4.90 -21.85 -2.62
C ILE A 28 -3.43 -21.66 -2.22
N SER A 29 -2.90 -22.51 -1.33
CA SER A 29 -1.49 -22.44 -0.92
C SER A 29 -0.55 -22.68 -2.09
N TYR A 30 -0.88 -23.62 -2.98
CA TYR A 30 -0.12 -23.86 -4.21
C TYR A 30 -0.16 -22.62 -5.14
N TRP A 31 -1.32 -22.02 -5.38
CA TRP A 31 -1.43 -20.83 -6.21
C TRP A 31 -0.64 -19.64 -5.65
N THR A 32 -0.73 -19.39 -4.35
CA THR A 32 0.04 -18.32 -3.73
C THR A 32 1.54 -18.55 -3.83
N ALA A 33 2.00 -19.79 -3.65
CA ALA A 33 3.40 -20.14 -3.84
C ALA A 33 3.84 -19.99 -5.31
N TYR A 34 2.99 -20.41 -6.25
CA TYR A 34 3.24 -20.26 -7.69
C TYR A 34 3.37 -18.80 -8.09
N PHE A 35 2.42 -17.94 -7.69
CA PHE A 35 2.48 -16.51 -7.99
C PHE A 35 3.71 -15.86 -7.37
N LYS A 36 4.03 -16.18 -6.12
CA LYS A 36 5.23 -15.67 -5.47
C LYS A 36 6.52 -16.06 -6.19
N ALA A 37 6.57 -17.25 -6.78
CA ALA A 37 7.76 -17.75 -7.46
C ALA A 37 7.91 -17.21 -8.89
N ASN A 38 6.81 -16.96 -9.60
CA ASN A 38 6.84 -16.60 -11.01
C ASN A 38 6.49 -15.13 -11.28
N PHE A 39 5.76 -14.47 -10.35
CA PHE A 39 5.28 -13.10 -10.45
C PHE A 39 5.44 -12.40 -9.07
N PRO A 40 6.68 -12.30 -8.56
CA PRO A 40 6.90 -11.86 -7.18
C PRO A 40 6.49 -10.41 -6.93
N GLU A 41 6.64 -9.52 -7.92
CA GLU A 41 6.27 -8.11 -7.81
C GLU A 41 4.75 -7.96 -7.64
N GLU A 42 3.98 -8.60 -8.52
CA GLU A 42 2.52 -8.57 -8.49
C GLU A 42 1.98 -9.22 -7.20
N TYR A 43 2.57 -10.36 -6.83
CA TYR A 43 2.19 -11.04 -5.59
C TYR A 43 2.42 -10.16 -4.37
N LEU A 44 3.58 -9.50 -4.27
CA LEU A 44 3.93 -8.67 -3.12
C LEU A 44 3.10 -7.38 -3.07
N VAL A 45 2.79 -6.76 -4.22
CA VAL A 45 1.88 -5.61 -4.28
C VAL A 45 0.47 -6.00 -3.80
N CYS A 46 -0.07 -7.12 -4.29
CA CYS A 46 -1.36 -7.61 -3.84
C CYS A 46 -1.36 -7.92 -2.32
N LEU A 47 -0.29 -8.54 -1.83
CA LEU A 47 -0.14 -8.87 -0.41
C LEU A 47 -0.06 -7.61 0.47
N LEU A 48 0.74 -6.62 0.08
CA LEU A 48 0.87 -5.34 0.79
C LEU A 48 -0.45 -4.58 0.82
N ASN A 49 -1.18 -4.54 -0.29
CA ASN A 49 -2.50 -3.93 -0.36
C ASN A 49 -3.54 -4.67 0.50
N ALA A 50 -3.49 -6.01 0.55
CA ALA A 50 -4.35 -6.82 1.40
C ALA A 50 -4.06 -6.63 2.90
N TYR A 51 -2.82 -6.33 3.27
CA TYR A 51 -2.46 -6.02 4.66
C TYR A 51 -2.96 -4.65 5.11
N GLY A 52 -3.21 -3.74 4.18
CA GLY A 52 -3.66 -2.39 4.47
C GLY A 52 -2.71 -1.66 5.44
N GLN A 53 -3.26 -1.14 6.54
CA GLN A 53 -2.48 -0.40 7.55
C GLN A 53 -1.84 -1.29 8.63
N ASN A 54 -1.81 -2.62 8.46
CA ASN A 54 -1.15 -3.51 9.41
C ASN A 54 0.38 -3.41 9.26
N ALA A 55 1.00 -2.53 10.04
CA ALA A 55 2.42 -2.21 9.95
C ALA A 55 3.35 -3.42 10.13
N ASP A 56 2.99 -4.40 10.98
CA ASP A 56 3.86 -5.56 11.24
C ASP A 56 3.88 -6.51 10.04
N ARG A 57 2.72 -6.75 9.44
CA ARG A 57 2.61 -7.54 8.22
C ARG A 57 3.27 -6.85 7.03
N ALA A 58 3.07 -5.54 6.89
CA ALA A 58 3.73 -4.75 5.86
C ALA A 58 5.25 -4.80 5.98
N ARG A 59 5.81 -4.68 7.21
CA ARG A 59 7.26 -4.84 7.45
C ARG A 59 7.79 -6.19 6.99
N THR A 60 7.05 -7.27 7.27
CA THR A 60 7.44 -8.62 6.84
C THR A 60 7.45 -8.73 5.32
N ALA A 61 6.44 -8.19 4.64
CA ALA A 61 6.39 -8.19 3.18
C ALA A 61 7.50 -7.32 2.55
N VAL A 62 7.79 -6.16 3.13
CA VAL A 62 8.92 -5.30 2.69
C VAL A 62 10.28 -5.99 2.90
N ALA A 63 10.45 -6.73 4.00
CA ALA A 63 11.66 -7.54 4.21
C ALA A 63 11.80 -8.63 3.15
N GLU A 64 10.69 -9.23 2.72
CA GLU A 64 10.67 -10.20 1.64
C GLU A 64 11.00 -9.57 0.26
N CYS A 65 10.51 -8.34 -0.02
CA CYS A 65 10.93 -7.59 -1.21
C CYS A 65 12.46 -7.44 -1.25
N ARG A 66 13.07 -7.05 -0.12
CA ARG A 66 14.53 -6.90 -0.01
C ARG A 66 15.26 -8.23 -0.26
N ARG A 67 14.75 -9.33 0.31
CA ARG A 67 15.30 -10.67 0.09
C ARG A 67 15.29 -11.07 -1.38
N LEU A 68 14.23 -10.72 -2.09
CA LEU A 68 14.06 -10.95 -3.53
C LEU A 68 14.74 -9.90 -4.42
N LYS A 69 15.42 -8.92 -3.82
CA LYS A 69 16.08 -7.78 -4.50
C LYS A 69 15.10 -6.91 -5.31
N ILE A 70 13.85 -6.86 -4.90
CA ILE A 70 12.83 -5.99 -5.47
C ILE A 70 12.91 -4.65 -4.73
N PRO A 71 13.22 -3.53 -5.41
CA PRO A 71 13.27 -2.22 -4.78
C PRO A 71 11.90 -1.80 -4.25
N VAL A 72 11.86 -1.21 -3.06
CA VAL A 72 10.67 -0.55 -2.53
C VAL A 72 10.94 0.94 -2.48
N LEU A 73 10.20 1.68 -3.30
CA LEU A 73 10.35 3.13 -3.45
C LEU A 73 9.53 3.86 -2.39
N PRO A 74 10.03 4.99 -1.86
CA PRO A 74 9.27 5.83 -0.94
C PRO A 74 7.98 6.33 -1.59
N PRO A 75 7.01 6.81 -0.80
CA PRO A 75 5.85 7.47 -1.36
C PRO A 75 6.28 8.75 -2.09
N ASP A 76 5.56 9.09 -3.12
CA ASP A 76 5.77 10.27 -3.95
C ASP A 76 4.39 10.83 -4.31
N LEU A 77 4.17 12.11 -4.05
CA LEU A 77 2.84 12.71 -4.19
C LEU A 77 2.36 12.71 -5.65
N LEU A 78 3.27 12.80 -6.62
CA LEU A 78 2.92 12.77 -8.04
C LEU A 78 2.85 11.36 -8.62
N LYS A 79 3.71 10.44 -8.17
CA LYS A 79 3.83 9.10 -8.78
C LYS A 79 3.01 8.02 -8.06
N SER A 80 2.84 8.16 -6.74
CA SER A 80 2.13 7.14 -5.96
C SER A 80 0.65 7.06 -6.30
N GLN A 81 0.15 5.84 -6.22
CA GLN A 81 -1.27 5.49 -6.28
C GLN A 81 -1.87 5.46 -4.85
N PRO A 82 -3.19 5.28 -4.68
CA PRO A 82 -3.78 5.11 -3.35
C PRO A 82 -3.18 3.91 -2.59
N GLY A 83 -2.99 2.78 -3.26
CA GLY A 83 -2.31 1.59 -2.74
C GLY A 83 -0.89 1.44 -3.27
N TYR A 84 -0.22 0.36 -2.83
CA TYR A 84 1.06 -0.05 -3.42
C TYR A 84 0.87 -0.37 -4.91
N ALA A 85 1.84 0.02 -5.72
CA ALA A 85 1.81 -0.20 -7.17
C ALA A 85 3.19 -0.62 -7.68
N ILE A 86 3.20 -1.31 -8.82
CA ILE A 86 4.43 -1.62 -9.55
C ILE A 86 4.82 -0.37 -10.35
N GLU A 87 6.09 -0.03 -10.30
CA GLU A 87 6.70 1.05 -11.08
C GLU A 87 7.90 0.49 -11.85
N GLN A 88 7.95 0.77 -13.15
CA GLN A 88 9.11 0.41 -13.96
C GLN A 88 10.17 1.50 -13.84
N LEU A 89 11.39 1.09 -13.51
CA LEU A 89 12.54 1.98 -13.44
C LEU A 89 13.20 2.17 -14.82
N ASP A 90 14.03 3.19 -14.95
CA ASP A 90 14.74 3.52 -16.21
C ASP A 90 15.62 2.38 -16.73
N ASP A 91 16.10 1.51 -15.84
CA ASP A 91 16.89 0.32 -16.16
C ASP A 91 16.04 -0.93 -16.44
N ASN A 92 14.76 -0.77 -16.70
CA ASN A 92 13.75 -1.81 -16.92
C ASN A 92 13.47 -2.74 -15.74
N ARG A 93 14.05 -2.52 -14.56
CA ARG A 93 13.67 -3.27 -13.35
C ARG A 93 12.30 -2.82 -12.86
N MET A 94 11.55 -3.77 -12.29
CA MET A 94 10.32 -3.47 -11.57
C MET A 94 10.63 -3.13 -10.11
N ALA A 95 9.94 -2.13 -9.59
CA ALA A 95 9.99 -1.69 -8.20
C ALA A 95 8.58 -1.58 -7.64
N LEU A 96 8.45 -1.64 -6.34
CA LEU A 96 7.18 -1.39 -5.65
C LEU A 96 7.18 0.03 -5.09
N ARG A 97 6.23 0.87 -5.51
CA ARG A 97 6.02 2.21 -4.94
C ARG A 97 5.05 2.12 -3.77
N ILE A 98 5.39 2.76 -2.65
CA ILE A 98 4.50 2.88 -1.49
C ILE A 98 3.30 3.76 -1.87
N GLY A 99 2.09 3.26 -1.62
CA GLY A 99 0.85 4.00 -1.84
C GLY A 99 0.60 5.07 -0.78
N LEU A 100 0.01 6.21 -1.19
CA LEU A 100 -0.28 7.31 -0.26
C LEU A 100 -1.26 6.92 0.84
N GLY A 101 -2.25 6.09 0.53
CA GLY A 101 -3.25 5.60 1.51
C GLY A 101 -2.69 4.61 2.53
N SER A 102 -1.45 4.10 2.36
CA SER A 102 -0.76 3.29 3.37
C SER A 102 -0.14 4.13 4.48
N ILE A 103 -0.03 5.44 4.28
CA ILE A 103 0.53 6.38 5.26
C ILE A 103 -0.50 6.65 6.35
N LYS A 104 -0.07 6.59 7.61
CA LYS A 104 -0.94 6.87 8.76
C LYS A 104 -1.53 8.28 8.66
N ASN A 105 -2.81 8.43 8.98
CA ASN A 105 -3.60 9.67 8.90
C ASN A 105 -3.89 10.15 7.47
N VAL A 106 -3.60 9.36 6.45
CA VAL A 106 -3.94 9.67 5.07
C VAL A 106 -5.12 8.77 4.66
N GLY A 107 -6.27 9.38 4.44
CA GLY A 107 -7.51 8.68 4.04
C GLY A 107 -7.48 8.32 2.55
N THR A 108 -7.87 7.10 2.21
CA THR A 108 -7.88 6.62 0.81
C THR A 108 -8.77 7.48 -0.09
N GLY A 109 -9.96 7.89 0.37
CA GLY A 109 -10.88 8.73 -0.41
C GLY A 109 -10.27 10.08 -0.77
N VAL A 110 -9.60 10.75 0.20
CA VAL A 110 -8.92 12.03 -0.03
C VAL A 110 -7.78 11.87 -1.05
N VAL A 111 -7.04 10.75 -0.98
CA VAL A 111 -5.98 10.44 -1.94
C VAL A 111 -6.56 10.23 -3.35
N GLU A 112 -7.67 9.52 -3.47
CA GLU A 112 -8.33 9.26 -4.76
C GLU A 112 -8.81 10.56 -5.42
N GLU A 113 -9.37 11.48 -4.64
CA GLU A 113 -9.78 12.81 -5.11
C GLU A 113 -8.58 13.63 -5.57
N PHE A 114 -7.52 13.67 -4.77
CA PHE A 114 -6.27 14.32 -5.14
C PHE A 114 -5.67 13.74 -6.44
N ILE A 115 -5.62 12.42 -6.57
CA ILE A 115 -5.08 11.76 -7.78
C ILE A 115 -5.92 12.12 -9.02
N LYS A 116 -7.23 12.21 -8.89
CA LYS A 116 -8.10 12.65 -9.98
C LYS A 116 -7.82 14.10 -10.38
N SER A 117 -7.61 14.98 -9.41
CA SER A 117 -7.31 16.40 -9.70
C SER A 117 -5.93 16.56 -10.34
N LYS A 118 -4.91 15.85 -9.86
CA LYS A 118 -3.55 15.94 -10.43
C LYS A 118 -3.45 15.44 -11.88
N THR A 119 -4.33 14.52 -12.31
CA THR A 119 -4.34 14.07 -13.72
C THR A 119 -4.79 15.16 -14.70
N GLN A 120 -5.27 16.29 -14.21
CA GLN A 120 -5.66 17.46 -15.00
C GLN A 120 -4.53 18.51 -15.12
N LEU A 121 -3.36 18.23 -14.49
CA LEU A 121 -2.19 19.09 -14.65
C LEU A 121 -1.57 18.89 -16.03
N ASP A 122 -1.36 19.97 -16.76
CA ASP A 122 -0.75 19.96 -18.08
C ASP A 122 0.76 19.68 -18.01
N ASP A 123 1.42 20.17 -16.93
CA ASP A 123 2.86 20.02 -16.68
C ASP A 123 3.15 19.54 -15.24
N GLU A 124 4.32 18.94 -15.04
CA GLU A 124 4.80 18.57 -13.70
C GLU A 124 5.12 19.85 -12.89
N PRO A 125 4.47 20.06 -11.73
CA PRO A 125 4.64 21.28 -10.95
C PRO A 125 6.08 21.40 -10.43
N ALA A 126 6.70 22.54 -10.69
CA ALA A 126 8.08 22.82 -10.28
C ALA A 126 8.22 23.10 -8.78
N THR A 127 7.16 23.65 -8.16
CA THR A 127 7.12 23.98 -6.73
C THR A 127 5.88 23.38 -6.07
N VAL A 128 5.93 23.28 -4.75
CA VAL A 128 4.77 22.81 -3.97
C VAL A 128 3.59 23.80 -4.07
N GLU A 129 3.85 25.08 -4.26
CA GLU A 129 2.83 26.09 -4.50
C GLU A 129 2.18 25.95 -5.88
N ASP A 130 2.94 25.58 -6.91
CA ASP A 130 2.38 25.28 -8.24
C ASP A 130 1.49 24.04 -8.19
N LEU A 131 1.93 23.01 -7.45
CA LEU A 131 1.09 21.86 -7.18
C LEU A 131 -0.20 22.27 -6.45
N ALA A 132 -0.11 23.13 -5.43
CA ALA A 132 -1.25 23.58 -4.64
C ALA A 132 -2.26 24.40 -5.46
N ARG A 133 -1.80 25.12 -6.49
CA ARG A 133 -2.68 25.86 -7.42
C ARG A 133 -3.32 24.98 -8.48
N GLY A 134 -2.58 23.97 -8.94
CA GLY A 134 -3.00 23.16 -10.08
C GLY A 134 -3.76 21.88 -9.70
N ALA A 135 -3.55 21.36 -8.49
CA ALA A 135 -4.25 20.20 -7.97
C ALA A 135 -5.14 20.56 -6.78
N ASP A 136 -6.25 19.86 -6.64
CA ASP A 136 -7.15 20.08 -5.48
C ASP A 136 -6.53 19.47 -4.21
N LEU A 137 -5.90 20.33 -3.41
CA LEU A 137 -5.39 19.98 -2.07
C LEU A 137 -6.39 20.23 -0.94
N SER A 138 -7.60 20.72 -1.24
CA SER A 138 -8.59 21.11 -0.22
C SER A 138 -8.98 19.96 0.72
N GLY A 139 -8.97 18.74 0.22
CA GLY A 139 -9.19 17.54 1.03
C GLY A 139 -8.00 17.15 1.91
N LEU A 140 -6.79 17.67 1.66
CA LEU A 140 -5.59 17.39 2.44
C LEU A 140 -5.49 18.32 3.64
N ASN A 141 -6.15 17.96 4.73
CA ASN A 141 -6.05 18.76 5.95
C ASN A 141 -4.61 18.81 6.49
N ARG A 142 -4.34 19.73 7.44
CA ARG A 142 -2.99 19.93 8.03
C ARG A 142 -2.34 18.60 8.45
N LYS A 143 -3.06 17.75 9.18
CA LYS A 143 -2.53 16.47 9.69
C LYS A 143 -2.18 15.49 8.56
N THR A 144 -2.95 15.49 7.50
CA THR A 144 -2.68 14.68 6.30
C THR A 144 -1.42 15.18 5.59
N LEU A 145 -1.29 16.50 5.38
CA LEU A 145 -0.08 17.10 4.79
C LEU A 145 1.17 16.86 5.65
N GLU A 146 1.09 17.05 6.97
CA GLU A 146 2.18 16.70 7.89
C GLU A 146 2.61 15.24 7.72
N SER A 147 1.65 14.32 7.66
CA SER A 147 1.92 12.88 7.51
C SER A 147 2.57 12.55 6.16
N LEU A 148 2.13 13.19 5.07
CA LEU A 148 2.71 13.04 3.73
C LEU A 148 4.14 13.58 3.67
N ILE A 149 4.39 14.77 4.23
CA ILE A 149 5.73 15.38 4.30
C ILE A 149 6.67 14.50 5.12
N MET A 150 6.24 14.08 6.31
CA MET A 150 7.06 13.23 7.18
C MET A 150 7.35 11.86 6.56
N ALA A 151 6.44 11.32 5.75
CA ALA A 151 6.66 10.09 5.01
C ALA A 151 7.59 10.25 3.80
N GLY A 152 7.90 11.50 3.40
CA GLY A 152 8.77 11.80 2.27
C GLY A 152 8.06 11.93 0.93
N ALA A 153 6.73 12.00 0.93
CA ALA A 153 5.95 12.08 -0.32
C ALA A 153 6.17 13.40 -1.09
N LEU A 154 6.74 14.42 -0.45
CA LEU A 154 7.03 15.73 -1.02
C LEU A 154 8.54 16.04 -1.10
N ASP A 155 9.42 15.06 -0.90
CA ASP A 155 10.89 15.26 -0.85
C ASP A 155 11.45 15.91 -2.13
N GLN A 156 10.78 15.77 -3.27
CA GLN A 156 11.16 16.44 -4.52
C GLN A 156 11.04 17.96 -4.47
N TYR A 157 10.24 18.51 -3.56
CA TYR A 157 9.99 19.95 -3.44
C TYR A 157 10.89 20.63 -2.40
N GLY A 158 11.67 19.89 -1.61
CA GLY A 158 12.61 20.45 -0.66
C GLY A 158 12.73 19.70 0.66
N ASP A 159 13.38 20.36 1.61
CA ASP A 159 13.58 19.83 2.95
C ASP A 159 12.27 19.69 3.72
N ARG A 160 12.10 18.57 4.42
CA ARG A 160 10.87 18.27 5.17
C ARG A 160 10.56 19.27 6.27
N GLY A 161 11.59 19.80 6.95
CA GLY A 161 11.41 20.81 7.98
C GLY A 161 10.86 22.10 7.38
N ALA A 162 11.45 22.55 6.27
CA ALA A 162 10.97 23.74 5.54
C ALA A 162 9.54 23.57 5.00
N LEU A 163 9.20 22.36 4.50
CA LEU A 163 7.85 22.04 4.04
C LEU A 163 6.84 22.01 5.18
N LEU A 164 7.21 21.51 6.36
CA LEU A 164 6.36 21.52 7.56
C LEU A 164 6.05 22.96 8.00
N ASP A 165 7.05 23.85 7.99
CA ASP A 165 6.89 25.26 8.32
C ASP A 165 6.03 26.01 7.28
N ALA A 166 6.02 25.53 6.04
CA ALA A 166 5.25 26.13 4.94
C ALA A 166 3.81 25.62 4.82
N ILE A 167 3.34 24.68 5.66
CA ILE A 167 2.01 24.04 5.51
C ILE A 167 0.88 25.08 5.41
N GLU A 168 0.87 26.09 6.28
CA GLU A 168 -0.19 27.12 6.28
C GLU A 168 -0.20 27.91 4.97
N ARG A 169 0.99 28.20 4.43
CA ARG A 169 1.12 28.86 3.12
C ARG A 169 0.63 27.95 1.98
N ILE A 170 1.00 26.67 2.00
CA ILE A 170 0.56 25.68 1.00
C ILE A 170 -0.97 25.59 1.00
N GLN A 171 -1.60 25.50 2.18
CA GLN A 171 -3.05 25.45 2.30
C GLN A 171 -3.74 26.76 1.87
N SER A 172 -3.13 27.92 2.15
CA SER A 172 -3.70 29.22 1.74
C SER A 172 -3.70 29.44 0.22
N VAL A 173 -2.82 28.76 -0.49
CA VAL A 173 -2.73 28.83 -1.96
C VAL A 173 -3.67 27.83 -2.63
N ALA A 174 -4.05 26.75 -1.92
CA ALA A 174 -4.96 25.71 -2.42
C ALA A 174 -6.44 26.12 -2.41
N HIS A 175 -6.78 27.28 -1.83
CA HIS A 175 -8.12 27.87 -1.77
C HIS A 175 -8.18 29.12 -2.64
#